data_b692e20a8a23ba90cdcf12dfd6b80c3c
#
_entry.id   b692e20a8a23ba90cdcf12dfd6b80c3c
#
_cell.length_a   1.000
_cell.length_b   1.000
_cell.length_c   1.000
_cell.angle_alpha   90.00
_cell.angle_beta   90.00
_cell.angle_gamma   90.00
#
_symmetry.space_group_name_H-M   'P 1'
#
loop_
_entity.id
_entity.type
_entity.pdbx_description
1 polymer ?
#
loop_
_entity_poly.entity_id
_entity_poly.type
_entity_poly.pdbx_seq_one_letter_code
_entity_poly.pdbx_strand_id
1 'polypeptide(L)'
;DDGWVKQFNDAGYATLMVNQYTARGMSLKKGLGSSQDGMGDISFLSDVYAAIRSLKKNPKIDQNRIATFGNSWGGGVQVFMTSQWYTNKVGDGEQIQAHIALAPACYMTVENPTPTSTKMLMILGEKDDWNEPGPCIDYADKLNAAGGSAEVIVIPDAVHSFVRVKPKKSS
;
A
#
# COMPACT_ATOMS: atom_id res chain seq x y z
N ASP A 1 12.11 -1.63 -6.62
CA ASP A 1 11.13 -1.57 -7.72
C ASP A 1 11.22 -2.88 -8.50
N ASP A 2 10.36 -3.84 -8.20
CA ASP A 2 10.32 -5.18 -8.84
C ASP A 2 9.77 -5.13 -10.29
N GLY A 3 10.05 -4.06 -11.03
CA GLY A 3 9.58 -3.84 -12.40
C GLY A 3 8.20 -3.19 -12.50
N TRP A 4 7.55 -2.89 -11.38
CA TRP A 4 6.21 -2.32 -11.35
C TRP A 4 6.12 -0.92 -11.97
N VAL A 5 7.13 -0.06 -11.75
CA VAL A 5 7.19 1.27 -12.38
C VAL A 5 7.11 1.15 -13.90
N LYS A 6 7.92 0.23 -14.47
CA LYS A 6 7.89 0.00 -15.92
C LYS A 6 6.53 -0.50 -16.39
N GLN A 7 5.92 -1.46 -15.68
CA GLN A 7 4.62 -2.02 -16.06
C GLN A 7 3.52 -0.95 -16.04
N PHE A 8 3.47 -0.11 -15.01
CA PHE A 8 2.50 0.98 -14.94
C PHE A 8 2.73 2.03 -16.02
N ASN A 9 3.99 2.38 -16.31
CA ASN A 9 4.30 3.35 -17.35
C ASN A 9 3.96 2.80 -18.75
N ASP A 10 4.23 1.52 -19.02
CA ASP A 10 3.83 0.85 -20.26
C ASP A 10 2.31 0.81 -20.44
N ALA A 11 1.57 0.75 -19.33
CA ALA A 11 0.10 0.84 -19.31
C ALA A 11 -0.44 2.29 -19.38
N GLY A 12 0.43 3.29 -19.52
CA GLY A 12 0.05 4.69 -19.71
C GLY A 12 -0.13 5.48 -18.40
N TYR A 13 0.29 4.95 -17.27
CA TYR A 13 0.25 5.67 -15.99
C TYR A 13 1.57 6.43 -15.74
N ALA A 14 1.48 7.64 -15.21
CA ALA A 14 2.62 8.28 -14.57
C ALA A 14 2.84 7.67 -13.19
N THR A 15 4.09 7.42 -12.80
CA THR A 15 4.45 6.82 -11.51
C THR A 15 5.33 7.73 -10.69
N LEU A 16 5.05 7.81 -9.38
CA LEU A 16 5.89 8.44 -8.38
C LEU A 16 6.28 7.41 -7.32
N MET A 17 7.55 7.05 -7.29
CA MET A 17 8.08 6.14 -6.27
C MET A 17 8.47 6.93 -5.03
N VAL A 18 7.79 6.63 -3.91
CA VAL A 18 8.05 7.29 -2.62
C VAL A 18 9.21 6.60 -1.92
N ASN A 19 10.35 7.28 -1.88
CA ASN A 19 11.52 6.80 -1.15
C ASN A 19 11.52 7.35 0.29
N GLN A 20 11.04 6.54 1.22
CA GLN A 20 10.86 6.92 2.61
C GLN A 20 12.16 6.87 3.45
N TYR A 21 13.20 6.23 2.94
CA TYR A 21 14.43 5.94 3.70
C TYR A 21 15.55 6.94 3.42
N THR A 22 15.89 7.17 2.16
CA THR A 22 17.07 7.95 1.77
C THR A 22 17.01 9.40 2.26
N ALA A 23 15.84 10.03 2.19
CA ALA A 23 15.65 11.41 2.67
C ALA A 23 15.89 11.58 4.18
N ARG A 24 15.84 10.47 4.94
CA ARG A 24 16.10 10.43 6.38
C ARG A 24 17.51 9.91 6.72
N GLY A 25 18.39 9.78 5.73
CA GLY A 25 19.74 9.20 5.92
C GLY A 25 19.72 7.71 6.25
N MET A 26 18.58 7.03 6.05
CA MET A 26 18.42 5.61 6.33
C MET A 26 18.79 4.78 5.10
N SER A 27 19.30 3.58 5.32
CA SER A 27 19.67 2.64 4.27
C SER A 27 18.86 1.36 4.38
N LEU A 28 18.31 0.88 3.26
CA LEU A 28 17.68 -0.45 3.16
C LEU A 28 18.61 -1.60 3.58
N LYS A 29 19.93 -1.38 3.56
CA LYS A 29 20.92 -2.38 4.00
C LYS A 29 20.92 -2.63 5.51
N LYS A 30 20.36 -1.73 6.30
CA LYS A 30 20.29 -1.86 7.78
C LYS A 30 19.06 -2.63 8.28
N GLY A 31 18.28 -3.20 7.38
CA GLY A 31 17.09 -4.00 7.69
C GLY A 31 15.81 -3.18 7.66
N LEU A 32 14.78 -3.77 7.06
CA LEU A 32 13.41 -3.30 7.16
C LEU A 32 12.94 -3.54 8.60
N GLY A 33 12.49 -2.49 9.25
CA GLY A 33 11.72 -2.65 10.48
C GLY A 33 12.51 -2.66 11.79
N SER A 34 13.68 -2.05 11.88
CA SER A 34 14.13 -1.67 13.19
C SER A 34 13.27 -0.51 13.69
N SER A 35 12.28 -0.83 14.52
CA SER A 35 11.55 0.16 15.35
C SER A 35 12.51 1.06 16.17
N GLN A 36 13.78 0.73 16.17
CA GLN A 36 14.87 1.46 16.81
C GLN A 36 15.24 2.78 16.12
N ASP A 37 14.87 2.94 14.82
CA ASP A 37 15.19 4.16 14.06
C ASP A 37 14.05 5.20 14.08
N GLY A 38 13.03 5.02 14.91
CA GLY A 38 11.94 5.99 15.11
C GLY A 38 10.98 6.16 13.94
N MET A 39 11.04 5.28 12.94
CA MET A 39 10.09 5.24 11.84
C MET A 39 8.96 4.27 12.16
N GLY A 40 7.83 4.81 12.57
CA GLY A 40 6.57 4.06 12.70
C GLY A 40 5.70 4.20 11.45
N ASP A 41 4.63 3.42 11.41
CA ASP A 41 3.64 3.40 10.30
C ASP A 41 3.10 4.79 9.94
N ILE A 42 2.97 5.66 10.93
CA ILE A 42 2.51 7.05 10.76
C ILE A 42 3.47 7.86 9.88
N SER A 43 4.79 7.65 10.00
CA SER A 43 5.78 8.33 9.15
C SER A 43 5.65 7.92 7.69
N PHE A 44 5.47 6.60 7.43
CA PHE A 44 5.25 6.09 6.09
C PHE A 44 3.95 6.61 5.49
N LEU A 45 2.89 6.61 6.27
CA LEU A 45 1.59 7.11 5.88
C LEU A 45 1.64 8.61 5.54
N SER A 46 2.32 9.42 6.36
CA SER A 46 2.51 10.85 6.13
C SER A 46 3.25 11.13 4.81
N ASP A 47 4.29 10.33 4.49
CA ASP A 47 5.03 10.48 3.24
C ASP A 47 4.17 10.19 2.01
N VAL A 48 3.31 9.16 2.08
CA VAL A 48 2.38 8.85 0.98
C VAL A 48 1.39 10.00 0.76
N TYR A 49 0.81 10.54 1.82
CA TYR A 49 -0.08 11.72 1.69
C TYR A 49 0.66 12.94 1.15
N ALA A 50 1.91 13.18 1.57
CA ALA A 50 2.72 14.27 1.01
C ALA A 50 2.98 14.07 -0.49
N ALA A 51 3.24 12.85 -0.92
CA ALA A 51 3.41 12.50 -2.33
C ALA A 51 2.10 12.73 -3.13
N ILE A 52 0.94 12.33 -2.61
CA ILE A 52 -0.36 12.58 -3.22
C ILE A 52 -0.60 14.08 -3.40
N ARG A 53 -0.37 14.88 -2.35
CA ARG A 53 -0.49 16.35 -2.44
C ARG A 53 0.46 16.97 -3.46
N SER A 54 1.67 16.42 -3.59
CA SER A 54 2.64 16.85 -4.61
C SER A 54 2.15 16.52 -6.03
N LEU A 55 1.61 15.32 -6.25
CA LEU A 55 1.02 14.93 -7.54
C LEU A 55 -0.15 15.84 -7.93
N LYS A 56 -1.04 16.14 -6.98
CA LYS A 56 -2.20 17.01 -7.21
C LYS A 56 -1.84 18.44 -7.59
N LYS A 57 -0.64 18.91 -7.25
CA LYS A 57 -0.13 20.22 -7.67
C LYS A 57 0.44 20.23 -9.10
N ASN A 58 0.69 19.07 -9.68
CA ASN A 58 1.27 18.97 -11.02
C ASN A 58 0.16 19.08 -12.08
N PRO A 59 0.17 20.10 -12.97
CA PRO A 59 -0.89 20.31 -13.96
C PRO A 59 -0.96 19.22 -15.05
N LYS A 60 0.02 18.33 -15.11
CA LYS A 60 0.02 17.18 -16.03
C LYS A 60 -0.66 15.95 -15.44
N ILE A 61 -1.03 15.97 -14.17
CA ILE A 61 -1.66 14.85 -13.47
C ILE A 61 -3.15 15.14 -13.29
N ASP A 62 -3.97 14.20 -13.71
CA ASP A 62 -5.40 14.22 -13.42
C ASP A 62 -5.61 13.89 -11.93
N GLN A 63 -6.01 14.89 -11.16
CA GLN A 63 -6.23 14.78 -9.72
C GLN A 63 -7.32 13.77 -9.34
N ASN A 64 -8.25 13.49 -10.27
CA ASN A 64 -9.34 12.55 -10.10
C ASN A 64 -8.96 11.11 -10.50
N ARG A 65 -7.71 10.87 -10.89
CA ARG A 65 -7.22 9.57 -11.37
C ARG A 65 -5.90 9.17 -10.68
N ILE A 66 -5.82 9.36 -9.39
CA ILE A 66 -4.67 8.99 -8.57
C ILE A 66 -5.01 7.69 -7.83
N ALA A 67 -4.08 6.74 -7.87
CA ALA A 67 -4.11 5.53 -7.06
C ALA A 67 -2.76 5.33 -6.37
N THR A 68 -2.76 4.57 -5.28
CA THR A 68 -1.53 4.13 -4.62
C THR A 68 -1.35 2.63 -4.76
N PHE A 69 -0.09 2.21 -4.74
CA PHE A 69 0.31 0.81 -4.86
C PHE A 69 1.39 0.51 -3.83
N GLY A 70 1.24 -0.58 -3.10
CA GLY A 70 2.21 -0.99 -2.09
C GLY A 70 2.33 -2.51 -1.97
N ASN A 71 3.54 -3.00 -1.66
CA ASN A 71 3.81 -4.41 -1.43
C ASN A 71 4.26 -4.64 0.02
N SER A 72 3.81 -5.73 0.63
CA SER A 72 4.20 -6.15 1.99
C SER A 72 3.93 -5.01 3.00
N TRP A 73 4.95 -4.48 3.64
CA TRP A 73 4.83 -3.32 4.52
C TRP A 73 4.16 -2.11 3.84
N GLY A 74 4.56 -1.80 2.60
CA GLY A 74 3.91 -0.75 1.79
C GLY A 74 2.44 -1.07 1.51
N GLY A 75 2.08 -2.35 1.38
CA GLY A 75 0.69 -2.79 1.31
C GLY A 75 -0.09 -2.50 2.58
N GLY A 76 0.51 -2.72 3.75
CA GLY A 76 -0.08 -2.37 5.05
C GLY A 76 -0.39 -0.86 5.16
N VAL A 77 0.50 -0.01 4.67
CA VAL A 77 0.25 1.45 4.61
C VAL A 77 -1.01 1.76 3.80
N GLN A 78 -1.23 1.07 2.67
CA GLN A 78 -2.46 1.24 1.86
C GLN A 78 -3.71 0.83 2.64
N VAL A 79 -3.61 -0.21 3.44
CA VAL A 79 -4.73 -0.67 4.29
C VAL A 79 -5.11 0.40 5.32
N PHE A 80 -4.15 1.05 5.98
CA PHE A 80 -4.43 2.17 6.88
C PHE A 80 -5.14 3.34 6.20
N MET A 81 -4.83 3.61 4.93
CA MET A 81 -5.43 4.70 4.16
C MET A 81 -6.93 4.48 3.84
N THR A 82 -7.45 3.27 4.05
CA THR A 82 -8.90 3.00 3.93
C THR A 82 -9.70 3.53 5.13
N SER A 83 -9.04 3.87 6.22
CA SER A 83 -9.68 4.39 7.43
C SER A 83 -9.81 5.91 7.39
N GLN A 84 -11.03 6.43 7.57
CA GLN A 84 -11.30 7.86 7.64
C GLN A 84 -10.55 8.54 8.80
N TRP A 85 -10.30 7.79 9.89
CA TRP A 85 -9.57 8.33 11.03
C TRP A 85 -8.12 8.69 10.63
N TYR A 86 -7.40 7.76 9.98
CA TYR A 86 -6.03 8.04 9.52
C TYR A 86 -6.00 9.11 8.44
N THR A 87 -6.95 9.07 7.49
CA THR A 87 -7.09 10.07 6.44
C THR A 87 -7.25 11.47 7.02
N ASN A 88 -8.09 11.64 8.05
CA ASN A 88 -8.28 12.93 8.70
C ASN A 88 -7.10 13.36 9.56
N LYS A 89 -6.46 12.44 10.30
CA LYS A 89 -5.41 12.77 11.26
C LYS A 89 -4.02 12.95 10.64
N VAL A 90 -3.75 12.23 9.57
CA VAL A 90 -2.42 12.21 8.92
C VAL A 90 -2.48 12.81 7.51
N GLY A 91 -3.58 12.63 6.83
CA GLY A 91 -3.78 13.01 5.43
C GLY A 91 -4.52 14.32 5.22
N ASP A 92 -4.92 15.04 6.25
CA ASP A 92 -5.72 16.29 6.16
C ASP A 92 -7.03 16.10 5.36
N GLY A 93 -7.64 14.92 5.46
CA GLY A 93 -8.84 14.55 4.71
C GLY A 93 -8.60 14.16 3.25
N GLU A 94 -7.36 14.03 2.83
CA GLU A 94 -6.99 13.74 1.44
C GLU A 94 -7.45 12.35 1.02
N GLN A 95 -8.26 12.26 -0.02
CA GLN A 95 -8.74 11.00 -0.60
C GLN A 95 -8.35 10.88 -2.07
N ILE A 96 -8.25 9.65 -2.55
CA ILE A 96 -7.92 9.28 -3.93
C ILE A 96 -8.85 8.16 -4.41
N GLN A 97 -8.70 7.70 -5.65
CA GLN A 97 -9.65 6.78 -6.27
C GLN A 97 -9.47 5.34 -5.81
N ALA A 98 -8.23 4.88 -5.64
CA ALA A 98 -7.99 3.49 -5.29
C ALA A 98 -6.67 3.29 -4.52
N HIS A 99 -6.68 2.26 -3.68
CA HIS A 99 -5.50 1.69 -3.06
C HIS A 99 -5.32 0.26 -3.56
N ILE A 100 -4.09 -0.13 -3.88
CA ILE A 100 -3.74 -1.50 -4.28
C ILE A 100 -2.66 -2.01 -3.35
N ALA A 101 -2.91 -3.11 -2.66
CA ALA A 101 -1.98 -3.74 -1.73
C ALA A 101 -1.66 -5.17 -2.14
N LEU A 102 -0.38 -5.47 -2.30
CA LEU A 102 0.12 -6.82 -2.53
C LEU A 102 0.69 -7.38 -1.23
N ALA A 103 0.29 -8.59 -0.88
CA ALA A 103 0.73 -9.27 0.34
C ALA A 103 0.81 -8.35 1.58
N PRO A 104 -0.23 -7.51 1.84
CA PRO A 104 -0.19 -6.54 2.93
C PRO A 104 -0.18 -7.19 4.30
N ALA A 105 0.40 -6.49 5.29
CA ALA A 105 0.28 -6.85 6.69
C ALA A 105 -1.04 -6.29 7.25
N CYS A 106 -2.04 -7.14 7.50
CA CYS A 106 -3.36 -6.74 8.00
C CYS A 106 -3.57 -7.01 9.50
N TYR A 107 -2.59 -7.56 10.20
CA TYR A 107 -2.68 -7.83 11.64
C TYR A 107 -2.69 -6.56 12.52
N MET A 108 -2.39 -5.39 11.95
CA MET A 108 -2.41 -4.10 12.64
C MET A 108 -3.60 -3.23 12.23
N THR A 109 -4.66 -3.81 11.70
CA THR A 109 -5.83 -3.07 11.21
C THR A 109 -6.72 -2.56 12.34
N VAL A 110 -7.55 -1.57 12.01
CA VAL A 110 -8.55 -1.02 12.95
C VAL A 110 -9.70 -2.02 13.10
N GLU A 111 -10.06 -2.36 14.33
CA GLU A 111 -11.10 -3.36 14.63
C GLU A 111 -12.48 -2.94 14.09
N ASN A 112 -12.81 -1.65 14.23
CA ASN A 112 -14.06 -1.06 13.76
C ASN A 112 -13.74 0.05 12.76
N PRO A 113 -13.53 -0.28 11.47
CA PRO A 113 -13.14 0.72 10.49
C PRO A 113 -14.29 1.68 10.17
N THR A 114 -13.98 2.98 10.14
CA THR A 114 -14.82 3.97 9.48
C THR A 114 -14.23 4.18 8.10
N PRO A 115 -14.86 3.66 7.02
CA PRO A 115 -14.24 3.64 5.71
C PRO A 115 -14.18 5.03 5.06
N THR A 116 -13.15 5.23 4.22
CA THR A 116 -13.14 6.29 3.22
C THR A 116 -14.00 5.89 2.02
N SER A 117 -14.20 6.80 1.06
CA SER A 117 -14.84 6.49 -0.23
C SER A 117 -13.88 5.80 -1.23
N THR A 118 -12.60 5.65 -0.88
CA THR A 118 -11.56 5.07 -1.74
C THR A 118 -11.75 3.55 -1.88
N LYS A 119 -11.63 3.04 -3.10
CA LYS A 119 -11.68 1.60 -3.37
C LYS A 119 -10.37 0.93 -2.96
N MET A 120 -10.45 -0.27 -2.43
CA MET A 120 -9.32 -1.08 -2.03
C MET A 120 -9.28 -2.40 -2.78
N LEU A 121 -8.12 -2.73 -3.37
CA LEU A 121 -7.81 -4.06 -3.90
C LEU A 121 -6.66 -4.66 -3.09
N MET A 122 -6.88 -5.83 -2.49
CA MET A 122 -5.85 -6.62 -1.83
C MET A 122 -5.58 -7.90 -2.62
N ILE A 123 -4.32 -8.18 -2.94
CA ILE A 123 -3.90 -9.41 -3.60
C ILE A 123 -2.99 -10.17 -2.64
N LEU A 124 -3.43 -11.36 -2.24
CA LEU A 124 -2.85 -12.14 -1.16
C LEU A 124 -2.30 -13.46 -1.70
N GLY A 125 -1.27 -13.98 -1.07
CA GLY A 125 -0.80 -15.34 -1.32
C GLY A 125 -1.48 -16.33 -0.38
N GLU A 126 -2.02 -17.44 -0.89
CA GLU A 126 -2.67 -18.45 -0.06
C GLU A 126 -1.70 -19.09 0.97
N LYS A 127 -0.43 -19.24 0.59
CA LYS A 127 0.64 -19.80 1.42
C LYS A 127 1.62 -18.75 1.92
N ASP A 128 1.16 -17.51 2.07
CA ASP A 128 1.96 -16.45 2.66
C ASP A 128 2.04 -16.69 4.18
N ASP A 129 3.23 -17.05 4.64
CA ASP A 129 3.53 -17.36 6.05
C ASP A 129 4.06 -16.14 6.83
N TRP A 130 4.26 -15.00 6.16
CA TRP A 130 4.64 -13.72 6.78
C TRP A 130 3.43 -12.85 7.05
N ASN A 131 2.56 -12.76 6.06
CA ASN A 131 1.32 -12.00 6.11
C ASN A 131 0.17 -12.92 5.70
N GLU A 132 -0.28 -13.75 6.63
CA GLU A 132 -1.37 -14.68 6.41
C GLU A 132 -2.60 -13.97 5.80
N PRO A 133 -3.30 -14.58 4.84
CA PRO A 133 -4.42 -13.93 4.16
C PRO A 133 -5.65 -13.69 5.06
N GLY A 134 -5.85 -14.52 6.10
CA GLY A 134 -7.02 -14.46 6.96
C GLY A 134 -7.31 -13.07 7.53
N PRO A 135 -6.38 -12.40 8.22
CA PRO A 135 -6.59 -11.06 8.76
C PRO A 135 -6.99 -10.00 7.72
N CYS A 136 -6.50 -10.13 6.48
CA CYS A 136 -6.86 -9.22 5.39
C CYS A 136 -8.28 -9.47 4.88
N ILE A 137 -8.69 -10.73 4.79
CA ILE A 137 -10.05 -11.12 4.40
C ILE A 137 -11.03 -10.60 5.45
N ASP A 138 -10.78 -10.86 6.73
CA ASP A 138 -11.62 -10.37 7.85
C ASP A 138 -11.72 -8.84 7.86
N TYR A 139 -10.63 -8.14 7.56
CA TYR A 139 -10.65 -6.69 7.50
C TYR A 139 -11.47 -6.18 6.30
N ALA A 140 -11.34 -6.81 5.13
CA ALA A 140 -12.14 -6.46 3.96
C ALA A 140 -13.64 -6.63 4.22
N ASP A 141 -14.04 -7.72 4.89
CA ASP A 141 -15.41 -7.97 5.26
C ASP A 141 -15.95 -6.89 6.23
N LYS A 142 -15.17 -6.54 7.25
CA LYS A 142 -15.51 -5.45 8.19
C LYS A 142 -15.61 -4.10 7.48
N LEU A 143 -14.69 -3.80 6.57
CA LEU A 143 -14.70 -2.56 5.81
C LEU A 143 -15.94 -2.47 4.92
N ASN A 144 -16.28 -3.54 4.21
CA ASN A 144 -17.47 -3.62 3.36
C ASN A 144 -18.76 -3.54 4.16
N ALA A 145 -18.84 -4.21 5.30
CA ALA A 145 -19.99 -4.15 6.21
C ALA A 145 -20.21 -2.73 6.77
N ALA A 146 -19.15 -1.95 6.93
CA ALA A 146 -19.21 -0.55 7.35
C ALA A 146 -19.51 0.43 6.20
N GLY A 147 -19.75 -0.05 4.98
CA GLY A 147 -20.09 0.77 3.80
C GLY A 147 -18.87 1.20 2.95
N GLY A 148 -17.71 0.62 3.18
CA GLY A 148 -16.52 0.77 2.35
C GLY A 148 -16.57 -0.08 1.08
N SER A 149 -15.45 -0.15 0.35
CA SER A 149 -15.32 -0.93 -0.88
C SER A 149 -13.95 -1.61 -0.92
N ALA A 150 -13.90 -2.87 -0.52
CA ALA A 150 -12.69 -3.69 -0.57
C ALA A 150 -12.93 -4.98 -1.37
N GLU A 151 -12.01 -5.28 -2.27
CA GLU A 151 -11.95 -6.53 -3.03
C GLU A 151 -10.69 -7.30 -2.62
N VAL A 152 -10.81 -8.61 -2.46
CA VAL A 152 -9.71 -9.51 -2.12
C VAL A 152 -9.54 -10.57 -3.20
N ILE A 153 -8.32 -10.72 -3.69
CA ILE A 153 -7.91 -11.81 -4.59
C ILE A 153 -6.87 -12.65 -3.85
N VAL A 154 -7.16 -13.93 -3.67
CA VAL A 154 -6.20 -14.89 -3.11
C VAL A 154 -5.60 -15.72 -4.24
N ILE A 155 -4.28 -15.68 -4.37
CA ILE A 155 -3.55 -16.43 -5.39
C ILE A 155 -3.21 -17.82 -4.82
N PRO A 156 -3.73 -18.91 -5.41
CA PRO A 156 -3.45 -20.27 -4.94
C PRO A 156 -1.94 -20.57 -4.93
N ASP A 157 -1.50 -21.29 -3.91
CA ASP A 157 -0.11 -21.73 -3.72
C ASP A 157 0.94 -20.62 -3.63
N ALA A 158 0.57 -19.35 -3.69
CA ALA A 158 1.49 -18.22 -3.65
C ALA A 158 2.00 -17.95 -2.23
N VAL A 159 3.32 -17.73 -2.10
CA VAL A 159 4.01 -17.34 -0.87
C VAL A 159 4.25 -15.82 -0.83
N HIS A 160 4.73 -15.26 0.29
CA HIS A 160 4.93 -13.82 0.48
C HIS A 160 5.64 -13.10 -0.68
N SER A 161 6.58 -13.75 -1.34
CA SER A 161 7.37 -13.15 -2.42
C SER A 161 6.85 -13.44 -3.84
N PHE A 162 5.58 -13.83 -4.00
CA PHE A 162 5.00 -14.20 -5.31
C PHE A 162 5.10 -13.10 -6.37
N VAL A 163 5.17 -11.85 -5.94
CA VAL A 163 5.27 -10.67 -6.83
C VAL A 163 6.69 -10.36 -7.30
N ARG A 164 7.73 -11.06 -6.77
CA ARG A 164 9.12 -10.86 -7.18
C ARG A 164 9.41 -11.59 -8.48
N VAL A 165 9.64 -10.83 -9.54
CA VAL A 165 10.19 -11.39 -10.78
C VAL A 165 11.64 -11.81 -10.50
N LYS A 166 11.89 -13.12 -10.42
CA LYS A 166 13.28 -13.63 -10.36
C LYS A 166 13.98 -13.21 -11.65
N PRO A 167 15.12 -12.52 -11.61
CA PRO A 167 15.89 -12.28 -12.82
C PRO A 167 16.21 -13.65 -13.46
N LYS A 168 15.92 -13.80 -14.76
CA LYS A 168 16.36 -15.01 -15.51
C LYS A 168 17.87 -15.09 -15.30
N LYS A 169 18.35 -16.18 -14.72
CA LYS A 169 19.77 -16.50 -14.72
C LYS A 169 20.16 -16.57 -16.20
N SER A 170 21.03 -15.68 -16.66
CA SER A 170 21.69 -15.85 -17.96
C SER A 170 22.45 -17.16 -17.92
N SER A 171 22.02 -18.11 -18.75
CA SER A 171 22.75 -19.34 -19.04
C SER A 171 24.06 -19.03 -19.72
#